data_2a3f4bb810498cbbe81f2289652ceaba
#
_entry.id   2a3f4bb810498cbbe81f2289652ceaba
#
_cell.length_a   1.000
_cell.length_b   1.000
_cell.length_c   1.000
_cell.angle_alpha   90.00
_cell.angle_beta   90.00
_cell.angle_gamma   90.00
#
_symmetry.space_group_name_H-M   'P 1'
#
loop_
_entity.id
_entity.type
_entity.pdbx_description
1 polymer ?
#
loop_
_entity_poly.entity_id
_entity_poly.type
_entity_poly.pdbx_seq_one_letter_code
_entity_poly.pdbx_strand_id
1 'polypeptide(L)'
;MIQLQALSKKFNKKVIFEDVTLVFEPNKSYALVGQSGSGKSTLLNAIGRLEKPTSGAITLDNRNIWDIKEKTFFKRYLGYVFQNYALLDHQTVLDNLKIVNRDRAQIKAVLEQVGLDQSYLKAKIFELSGGQAQRVTIARMALKEKKVILADEPTGALDDKTGSEIIDILLGMVSANTYVIIATHDPKVYSRVDEVIDITQL
;
A
#
# COMPACT_ATOMS: atom_id res chain seq x y z
N MET A 1 5.58 -1.83 -15.84
CA MET A 1 6.83 -2.07 -15.09
C MET A 1 7.18 -0.84 -14.28
N ILE A 2 7.58 -1.02 -13.01
CA ILE A 2 8.11 0.06 -12.16
C ILE A 2 9.63 -0.10 -12.13
N GLN A 3 10.37 0.99 -12.37
CA GLN A 3 11.82 0.99 -12.29
C GLN A 3 12.30 2.13 -11.39
N LEU A 4 13.19 1.81 -10.48
CA LEU A 4 13.98 2.74 -9.70
C LEU A 4 15.37 2.81 -10.31
N GLN A 5 15.87 4.01 -10.57
CA GLN A 5 17.16 4.23 -11.25
C GLN A 5 18.02 5.14 -10.39
N ALA A 6 19.10 4.58 -9.83
CA ALA A 6 20.06 5.28 -9.00
C ALA A 6 19.40 6.16 -7.92
N LEU A 7 18.38 5.58 -7.27
CA LEU A 7 17.52 6.32 -6.35
C LEU A 7 18.22 6.53 -5.01
N SER A 8 18.30 7.79 -4.56
CA SER A 8 18.88 8.10 -3.26
C SER A 8 17.96 8.99 -2.44
N LYS A 9 17.98 8.80 -1.12
CA LYS A 9 17.24 9.63 -0.17
C LYS A 9 18.08 9.98 1.04
N LYS A 10 18.13 11.29 1.32
CA LYS A 10 18.79 11.86 2.50
C LYS A 10 17.81 12.79 3.22
N PHE A 11 17.79 12.74 4.54
CA PHE A 11 17.14 13.74 5.39
C PHE A 11 18.24 14.49 6.15
N ASN A 12 18.43 15.75 5.82
CA ASN A 12 19.55 16.56 6.31
C ASN A 12 20.90 15.84 6.03
N LYS A 13 21.61 15.42 7.09
CA LYS A 13 22.87 14.69 7.01
C LYS A 13 22.73 13.17 7.04
N LYS A 14 21.52 12.65 7.30
CA LYS A 14 21.29 11.20 7.41
C LYS A 14 20.92 10.62 6.04
N VAL A 15 21.76 9.73 5.52
CA VAL A 15 21.46 8.91 4.35
C VAL A 15 20.50 7.81 4.79
N ILE A 16 19.41 7.63 4.04
CA ILE A 16 18.42 6.57 4.26
C ILE A 16 18.71 5.39 3.33
N PHE A 17 18.91 5.69 2.05
CA PHE A 17 19.38 4.75 1.04
C PHE A 17 20.11 5.54 -0.06
N GLU A 18 21.02 4.89 -0.77
CA GLU A 18 21.86 5.52 -1.81
C GLU A 18 22.00 4.58 -3.00
N ASP A 19 21.85 5.14 -4.21
CA ASP A 19 22.06 4.49 -5.51
C ASP A 19 21.21 3.21 -5.75
N VAL A 20 20.00 3.16 -5.19
CA VAL A 20 19.11 2.01 -5.31
C VAL A 20 18.58 1.89 -6.72
N THR A 21 18.87 0.74 -7.35
CA THR A 21 18.34 0.38 -8.68
C THR A 21 17.58 -0.92 -8.58
N LEU A 22 16.26 -0.86 -8.83
CA LEU A 22 15.33 -1.98 -8.71
C LEU A 22 14.31 -1.97 -9.84
N VAL A 23 13.81 -3.16 -10.17
CA VAL A 23 12.72 -3.35 -11.12
C VAL A 23 11.62 -4.18 -10.47
N PHE A 24 10.38 -3.70 -10.56
CA PHE A 24 9.20 -4.45 -10.16
C PHE A 24 8.39 -4.78 -11.43
N GLU A 25 8.16 -6.06 -11.64
CA GLU A 25 7.38 -6.57 -12.78
C GLU A 25 5.89 -6.64 -12.42
N PRO A 26 4.98 -6.45 -13.39
CA PRO A 26 3.56 -6.67 -13.16
C PRO A 26 3.25 -8.14 -12.88
N ASN A 27 2.09 -8.41 -12.31
CA ASN A 27 1.63 -9.75 -11.94
C ASN A 27 2.50 -10.44 -10.88
N LYS A 28 3.20 -9.67 -10.07
CA LYS A 28 3.99 -10.16 -8.95
C LYS A 28 3.72 -9.37 -7.68
N SER A 29 3.94 -10.05 -6.57
CA SER A 29 3.96 -9.49 -5.22
C SER A 29 5.39 -9.42 -4.70
N TYR A 30 5.70 -8.35 -3.96
CA TYR A 30 7.04 -8.08 -3.43
C TYR A 30 6.96 -7.75 -1.95
N ALA A 31 7.95 -8.19 -1.20
CA ALA A 31 8.18 -7.71 0.16
C ALA A 31 9.49 -6.93 0.23
N LEU A 32 9.42 -5.70 0.74
CA LEU A 32 10.57 -4.94 1.17
C LEU A 32 10.86 -5.30 2.63
N VAL A 33 11.97 -5.98 2.88
CA VAL A 33 12.34 -6.42 4.23
C VAL A 33 13.57 -5.67 4.74
N GLY A 34 13.78 -5.73 6.06
CA GLY A 34 14.90 -5.08 6.75
C GLY A 34 14.51 -4.68 8.16
N GLN A 35 15.49 -4.34 8.99
CA GLN A 35 15.25 -3.92 10.37
C GLN A 35 14.40 -2.65 10.46
N SER A 36 13.83 -2.38 11.64
CA SER A 36 13.15 -1.11 11.89
C SER A 36 14.11 0.06 11.66
N GLY A 37 13.64 1.09 10.96
CA GLY A 37 14.46 2.26 10.61
C GLY A 37 15.40 2.07 9.42
N SER A 38 15.39 0.92 8.73
CA SER A 38 16.22 0.65 7.54
C SER A 38 15.79 1.43 6.29
N GLY A 39 14.65 2.15 6.31
CA GLY A 39 14.18 2.96 5.19
C GLY A 39 13.06 2.32 4.35
N LYS A 40 12.50 1.15 4.74
CA LYS A 40 11.38 0.49 4.03
C LYS A 40 10.23 1.44 3.70
N SER A 41 9.67 2.07 4.73
CA SER A 41 8.56 3.03 4.57
C SER A 41 8.97 4.23 3.72
N THR A 42 10.23 4.69 3.83
CA THR A 42 10.73 5.81 3.03
C THR A 42 10.82 5.43 1.55
N LEU A 43 11.32 4.23 1.24
CA LEU A 43 11.37 3.72 -0.13
C LEU A 43 9.95 3.50 -0.69
N LEU A 44 9.06 2.90 0.12
CA LEU A 44 7.66 2.71 -0.24
C LEU A 44 6.97 4.06 -0.52
N ASN A 45 7.20 5.07 0.33
CA ASN A 45 6.68 6.41 0.15
C ASN A 45 7.24 7.10 -1.09
N ALA A 46 8.50 6.85 -1.45
CA ALA A 46 9.07 7.36 -2.70
C ALA A 46 8.38 6.75 -3.92
N ILE A 47 8.16 5.42 -3.93
CA ILE A 47 7.39 4.72 -4.99
C ILE A 47 5.95 5.26 -5.05
N GLY A 48 5.34 5.51 -3.89
CA GLY A 48 4.00 6.09 -3.74
C GLY A 48 3.91 7.58 -4.04
N ARG A 49 5.03 8.24 -4.39
CA ARG A 49 5.10 9.70 -4.61
C ARG A 49 4.66 10.54 -3.41
N LEU A 50 4.75 9.98 -2.20
CA LEU A 50 4.50 10.69 -0.95
C LEU A 50 5.77 11.37 -0.41
N GLU A 51 6.94 10.83 -0.80
CA GLU A 51 8.24 11.36 -0.42
C GLU A 51 9.13 11.51 -1.65
N LYS A 52 9.57 12.73 -1.96
CA LYS A 52 10.43 12.96 -3.12
C LYS A 52 11.85 12.45 -2.85
N PRO A 53 12.45 11.64 -3.74
CA PRO A 53 13.85 11.25 -3.62
C PRO A 53 14.78 12.47 -3.71
N THR A 54 15.97 12.35 -3.15
CA THR A 54 17.02 13.38 -3.26
C THR A 54 17.63 13.39 -4.65
N SER A 55 17.84 12.20 -5.23
CA SER A 55 18.34 12.01 -6.61
C SER A 55 17.80 10.70 -7.18
N GLY A 56 18.05 10.49 -8.46
CA GLY A 56 17.55 9.34 -9.22
C GLY A 56 16.13 9.55 -9.76
N ALA A 57 15.58 8.49 -10.34
CA ALA A 57 14.26 8.53 -10.96
C ALA A 57 13.44 7.29 -10.64
N ILE A 58 12.12 7.45 -10.63
CA ILE A 58 11.16 6.35 -10.55
C ILE A 58 10.26 6.45 -11.78
N THR A 59 10.21 5.37 -12.55
CA THR A 59 9.35 5.31 -13.73
C THR A 59 8.27 4.23 -13.55
N LEU A 60 7.09 4.50 -14.08
CA LEU A 60 5.99 3.56 -14.24
C LEU A 60 5.64 3.50 -15.73
N ASP A 61 5.77 2.33 -16.34
CA ASP A 61 5.57 2.11 -17.77
C ASP A 61 6.36 3.11 -18.62
N ASN A 62 7.65 3.24 -18.33
CA ASN A 62 8.63 4.15 -18.97
C ASN A 62 8.33 5.66 -18.82
N ARG A 63 7.40 6.04 -17.96
CA ARG A 63 7.10 7.42 -17.64
C ARG A 63 7.51 7.76 -16.22
N ASN A 64 8.27 8.86 -16.04
CA ASN A 64 8.60 9.32 -14.69
C ASN A 64 7.30 9.62 -13.92
N ILE A 65 7.18 9.07 -12.71
CA ILE A 65 5.96 9.24 -11.90
C ILE A 65 5.71 10.70 -11.52
N TRP A 66 6.78 11.51 -11.44
CA TRP A 66 6.68 12.94 -11.11
C TRP A 66 6.15 13.80 -12.27
N ASP A 67 6.19 13.29 -13.51
CA ASP A 67 5.64 13.96 -14.69
C ASP A 67 4.14 13.68 -14.88
N ILE A 68 3.60 12.72 -14.14
CA ILE A 68 2.16 12.45 -14.13
C ILE A 68 1.48 13.52 -13.28
N LYS A 69 0.35 14.07 -13.73
CA LYS A 69 -0.44 14.99 -12.89
C LYS A 69 -0.76 14.33 -11.55
N GLU A 70 -0.46 15.00 -10.44
CA GLU A 70 -0.59 14.47 -9.08
C GLU A 70 -1.98 13.86 -8.81
N LYS A 71 -3.04 14.61 -9.09
CA LYS A 71 -4.43 14.13 -8.96
C LYS A 71 -4.68 12.84 -9.77
N THR A 72 -4.08 12.72 -10.95
CA THR A 72 -4.21 11.52 -11.80
C THR A 72 -3.47 10.35 -11.19
N PHE A 73 -2.24 10.58 -10.68
CA PHE A 73 -1.44 9.54 -10.05
C PHE A 73 -2.16 8.93 -8.84
N PHE A 74 -2.58 9.77 -7.90
CA PHE A 74 -3.29 9.29 -6.70
C PHE A 74 -4.68 8.71 -6.99
N LYS A 75 -5.35 9.15 -8.06
CA LYS A 75 -6.68 8.64 -8.40
C LYS A 75 -6.63 7.31 -9.15
N ARG A 76 -5.68 7.14 -10.09
CA ARG A 76 -5.71 6.05 -11.08
C ARG A 76 -4.55 5.06 -10.98
N TYR A 77 -3.47 5.41 -10.30
CA TYR A 77 -2.28 4.56 -10.29
C TYR A 77 -1.98 3.99 -8.91
N LEU A 78 -2.18 4.75 -7.84
CA LEU A 78 -1.75 4.37 -6.50
C LEU A 78 -2.92 3.86 -5.65
N GLY A 79 -2.77 2.65 -5.09
CA GLY A 79 -3.44 2.17 -3.89
C GLY A 79 -2.44 2.14 -2.74
N TYR A 80 -2.78 2.71 -1.58
CA TYR A 80 -1.89 2.71 -0.43
C TYR A 80 -2.63 2.27 0.83
N VAL A 81 -2.06 1.30 1.54
CA VAL A 81 -2.49 0.81 2.84
C VAL A 81 -1.45 1.28 3.85
N PHE A 82 -1.81 2.25 4.68
CA PHE A 82 -0.93 2.84 5.69
C PHE A 82 -0.97 2.04 6.99
N GLN A 83 0.13 2.03 7.72
CA GLN A 83 0.24 1.41 9.04
C GLN A 83 -0.80 1.95 10.04
N ASN A 84 -1.15 3.23 9.96
CA ASN A 84 -2.13 3.91 10.83
C ASN A 84 -3.50 4.07 10.17
N TYR A 85 -3.88 3.20 9.24
CA TYR A 85 -5.14 3.14 8.50
C TYR A 85 -5.47 4.38 7.65
N ALA A 86 -5.09 5.58 8.06
CA ALA A 86 -5.43 6.87 7.42
C ALA A 86 -6.94 7.03 7.15
N LEU A 87 -7.77 6.61 8.09
CA LEU A 87 -9.22 6.77 8.09
C LEU A 87 -9.64 8.00 8.90
N LEU A 88 -10.84 8.51 8.62
CA LEU A 88 -11.45 9.59 9.39
C LEU A 88 -12.20 9.00 10.58
N ASP A 89 -11.60 9.01 11.78
CA ASP A 89 -12.04 8.25 12.95
C ASP A 89 -13.49 8.56 13.38
N HIS A 90 -13.89 9.83 13.32
CA HIS A 90 -15.24 10.27 13.72
C HIS A 90 -16.31 10.14 12.61
N GLN A 91 -15.91 9.73 11.42
CA GLN A 91 -16.81 9.46 10.30
C GLN A 91 -17.20 7.99 10.25
N THR A 92 -18.32 7.72 9.58
CA THR A 92 -18.78 6.34 9.37
C THR A 92 -17.89 5.60 8.35
N VAL A 93 -17.94 4.26 8.35
CA VAL A 93 -17.37 3.43 7.30
C VAL A 93 -17.86 3.91 5.92
N LEU A 94 -19.17 4.11 5.78
CA LEU A 94 -19.75 4.59 4.53
C LEU A 94 -19.15 5.93 4.07
N ASP A 95 -18.97 6.87 4.98
CA ASP A 95 -18.43 8.20 4.63
C ASP A 95 -16.96 8.11 4.23
N ASN A 96 -16.16 7.27 4.91
CA ASN A 96 -14.79 6.98 4.52
C ASN A 96 -14.68 6.37 3.11
N LEU A 97 -15.60 5.46 2.75
CA LEU A 97 -15.62 4.83 1.43
C LEU A 97 -16.11 5.79 0.35
N LYS A 98 -17.08 6.66 0.65
CA LYS A 98 -17.60 7.69 -0.27
C LYS A 98 -16.58 8.74 -0.69
N ILE A 99 -15.46 8.89 0.04
CA ILE A 99 -14.36 9.77 -0.37
C ILE A 99 -13.83 9.39 -1.75
N VAL A 100 -13.81 8.09 -2.06
CA VAL A 100 -13.23 7.55 -3.30
C VAL A 100 -14.29 7.10 -4.31
N ASN A 101 -15.41 6.60 -3.84
CA ASN A 101 -16.50 6.13 -4.70
C ASN A 101 -17.85 6.36 -4.04
N ARG A 102 -18.83 6.93 -4.77
CA ARG A 102 -20.19 7.21 -4.26
C ARG A 102 -21.22 6.17 -4.65
N ASP A 103 -20.85 5.19 -5.46
CA ASP A 103 -21.73 4.09 -5.86
C ASP A 103 -21.94 3.13 -4.68
N ARG A 104 -23.15 3.13 -4.14
CA ARG A 104 -23.50 2.29 -2.98
C ARG A 104 -23.44 0.80 -3.27
N ALA A 105 -23.74 0.38 -4.49
CA ALA A 105 -23.70 -1.03 -4.85
C ALA A 105 -22.26 -1.53 -4.86
N GLN A 106 -21.34 -0.75 -5.47
CA GLN A 106 -19.91 -1.05 -5.45
C GLN A 106 -19.34 -1.02 -4.02
N ILE A 107 -19.72 -0.03 -3.21
CA ILE A 107 -19.29 0.05 -1.80
C ILE A 107 -19.67 -1.22 -1.04
N LYS A 108 -20.92 -1.68 -1.17
CA LYS A 108 -21.39 -2.90 -0.50
C LYS A 108 -20.63 -4.14 -0.97
N ALA A 109 -20.51 -4.31 -2.28
CA ALA A 109 -19.79 -5.44 -2.87
C ALA A 109 -18.33 -5.52 -2.40
N VAL A 110 -17.62 -4.39 -2.39
CA VAL A 110 -16.24 -4.36 -1.93
C VAL A 110 -16.13 -4.60 -0.42
N LEU A 111 -17.08 -4.11 0.37
CA LEU A 111 -17.09 -4.36 1.82
C LEU A 111 -17.20 -5.87 2.11
N GLU A 112 -18.09 -6.57 1.40
CA GLU A 112 -18.23 -8.03 1.49
C GLU A 112 -16.96 -8.77 1.02
N GLN A 113 -16.34 -8.30 -0.06
CA GLN A 113 -15.08 -8.88 -0.56
C GLN A 113 -13.94 -8.82 0.47
N VAL A 114 -13.90 -7.79 1.30
CA VAL A 114 -12.91 -7.70 2.39
C VAL A 114 -13.39 -8.38 3.68
N GLY A 115 -14.52 -9.09 3.65
CA GLY A 115 -15.04 -9.86 4.78
C GLY A 115 -15.70 -9.01 5.86
N LEU A 116 -16.30 -7.86 5.50
CA LEU A 116 -17.11 -7.04 6.39
C LEU A 116 -18.57 -7.06 5.95
N ASP A 117 -19.46 -7.29 6.92
CA ASP A 117 -20.89 -7.22 6.69
C ASP A 117 -21.38 -5.77 6.48
N GLN A 118 -22.45 -5.60 5.71
CA GLN A 118 -23.03 -4.29 5.40
C GLN A 118 -23.53 -3.53 6.62
N SER A 119 -23.80 -4.20 7.75
CA SER A 119 -24.19 -3.55 9.01
C SER A 119 -23.14 -2.56 9.51
N TYR A 120 -21.85 -2.82 9.20
CA TYR A 120 -20.74 -1.93 9.56
C TYR A 120 -20.76 -0.58 8.84
N LEU A 121 -21.54 -0.41 7.76
CA LEU A 121 -21.57 0.87 7.01
C LEU A 121 -21.92 2.08 7.87
N LYS A 122 -22.71 1.90 8.93
CA LYS A 122 -23.13 2.98 9.84
C LYS A 122 -22.20 3.14 11.04
N ALA A 123 -21.33 2.17 11.31
CA ALA A 123 -20.37 2.23 12.42
C ALA A 123 -19.34 3.34 12.15
N LYS A 124 -18.93 4.04 13.18
CA LYS A 124 -17.82 4.99 13.14
C LYS A 124 -16.50 4.23 13.24
N ILE A 125 -15.43 4.77 12.64
CA ILE A 125 -14.14 4.07 12.59
C ILE A 125 -13.61 3.76 14.00
N PHE A 126 -13.74 4.66 14.96
CA PHE A 126 -13.27 4.43 16.33
C PHE A 126 -14.01 3.29 17.08
N GLU A 127 -15.16 2.83 16.54
CA GLU A 127 -15.94 1.71 17.10
C GLU A 127 -15.45 0.35 16.60
N LEU A 128 -14.55 0.35 15.60
CA LEU A 128 -14.06 -0.86 14.94
C LEU A 128 -12.84 -1.45 15.66
N SER A 129 -12.68 -2.77 15.57
CA SER A 129 -11.39 -3.40 15.89
C SER A 129 -10.32 -3.02 14.87
N GLY A 130 -9.03 -3.19 15.23
CA GLY A 130 -7.93 -2.92 14.31
C GLY A 130 -8.06 -3.67 12.98
N GLY A 131 -8.43 -4.96 13.02
CA GLY A 131 -8.64 -5.76 11.82
C GLY A 131 -9.82 -5.28 10.97
N GLN A 132 -10.91 -4.82 11.60
CA GLN A 132 -12.04 -4.23 10.89
C GLN A 132 -11.66 -2.90 10.24
N ALA A 133 -10.94 -2.02 10.95
CA ALA A 133 -10.44 -0.77 10.39
C ALA A 133 -9.49 -1.01 9.21
N GLN A 134 -8.62 -2.02 9.31
CA GLN A 134 -7.72 -2.41 8.21
C GLN A 134 -8.51 -2.90 6.98
N ARG A 135 -9.55 -3.71 7.17
CA ARG A 135 -10.44 -4.13 6.08
C ARG A 135 -11.14 -2.94 5.42
N VAL A 136 -11.57 -1.93 6.18
CA VAL A 136 -12.14 -0.69 5.63
C VAL A 136 -11.10 0.08 4.81
N THR A 137 -9.84 0.14 5.26
CA THR A 137 -8.73 0.76 4.51
C THR A 137 -8.54 0.07 3.17
N ILE A 138 -8.51 -1.26 3.16
CA ILE A 138 -8.38 -2.05 1.94
C ILE A 138 -9.61 -1.88 1.04
N ALA A 139 -10.81 -1.89 1.59
CA ALA A 139 -12.05 -1.63 0.83
C ALA A 139 -11.99 -0.26 0.15
N ARG A 140 -11.57 0.80 0.87
CA ARG A 140 -11.39 2.14 0.30
C ARG A 140 -10.39 2.17 -0.83
N MET A 141 -9.26 1.46 -0.69
CA MET A 141 -8.28 1.29 -1.75
C MET A 141 -8.86 0.50 -2.94
N ALA A 142 -9.60 -0.58 -2.68
CA ALA A 142 -10.16 -1.44 -3.71
C ALA A 142 -11.20 -0.74 -4.60
N LEU A 143 -11.91 0.26 -4.06
CA LEU A 143 -12.94 1.05 -4.76
C LEU A 143 -12.40 1.99 -5.84
N LYS A 144 -11.10 2.10 -6.01
CA LYS A 144 -10.50 2.98 -7.03
C LYS A 144 -9.63 2.20 -8.01
N GLU A 145 -9.45 2.76 -9.22
CA GLU A 145 -8.47 2.26 -10.17
C GLU A 145 -7.07 2.35 -9.55
N LYS A 146 -6.24 1.36 -9.79
CA LYS A 146 -4.86 1.30 -9.31
C LYS A 146 -4.03 0.36 -10.17
N LYS A 147 -2.76 0.70 -10.33
CA LYS A 147 -1.74 -0.18 -10.90
C LYS A 147 -0.74 -0.64 -9.84
N VAL A 148 -0.49 0.20 -8.86
CA VAL A 148 0.48 -0.03 -7.79
C VAL A 148 -0.26 -0.08 -6.47
N ILE A 149 -0.14 -1.18 -5.75
CA ILE A 149 -0.63 -1.35 -4.39
C ILE A 149 0.59 -1.37 -3.48
N LEU A 150 0.64 -0.42 -2.57
CA LEU A 150 1.67 -0.31 -1.54
C LEU A 150 1.03 -0.56 -0.18
N ALA A 151 1.68 -1.37 0.65
CA ALA A 151 1.23 -1.63 2.01
C ALA A 151 2.41 -1.50 2.99
N ASP A 152 2.27 -0.62 3.96
CA ASP A 152 3.30 -0.38 4.97
C ASP A 152 2.88 -1.04 6.28
N GLU A 153 3.59 -2.11 6.68
CA GLU A 153 3.33 -2.94 7.87
C GLU A 153 1.83 -3.26 8.06
N PRO A 154 1.16 -3.86 7.05
CA PRO A 154 -0.31 -3.96 7.04
C PRO A 154 -0.89 -4.87 8.12
N THR A 155 -0.05 -5.65 8.82
CA THR A 155 -0.44 -6.61 9.86
C THR A 155 0.13 -6.28 11.24
N GLY A 156 0.93 -5.22 11.38
CA GLY A 156 1.73 -4.96 12.57
C GLY A 156 0.95 -4.74 13.88
N ALA A 157 -0.35 -4.46 13.81
CA ALA A 157 -1.21 -4.28 14.99
C ALA A 157 -2.33 -5.34 15.09
N LEU A 158 -2.21 -6.46 14.35
CA LEU A 158 -3.25 -7.47 14.23
C LEU A 158 -2.80 -8.80 14.84
N ASP A 159 -3.76 -9.60 15.28
CA ASP A 159 -3.50 -11.00 15.61
C ASP A 159 -3.16 -11.83 14.35
N ASP A 160 -2.51 -12.97 14.54
CA ASP A 160 -1.99 -13.82 13.47
C ASP A 160 -3.06 -14.23 12.44
N LYS A 161 -4.26 -14.58 12.90
CA LYS A 161 -5.35 -15.02 12.03
C LYS A 161 -5.84 -13.86 11.16
N THR A 162 -6.16 -12.74 11.80
CA THR A 162 -6.61 -11.53 11.10
C THR A 162 -5.53 -11.01 10.16
N GLY A 163 -4.26 -11.01 10.59
CA GLY A 163 -3.11 -10.64 9.75
C GLY A 163 -3.01 -11.50 8.50
N SER A 164 -3.14 -12.83 8.64
CA SER A 164 -3.12 -13.75 7.50
C SER A 164 -4.24 -13.45 6.50
N GLU A 165 -5.48 -13.22 6.98
CA GLU A 165 -6.62 -12.89 6.13
C GLU A 165 -6.42 -11.55 5.39
N ILE A 166 -5.80 -10.56 6.03
CA ILE A 166 -5.45 -9.28 5.38
C ILE A 166 -4.43 -9.48 4.25
N ILE A 167 -3.42 -10.32 4.48
CA ILE A 167 -2.43 -10.63 3.43
C ILE A 167 -3.07 -11.41 2.29
N ASP A 168 -3.98 -12.37 2.56
CA ASP A 168 -4.72 -13.07 1.50
C ASP A 168 -5.47 -12.09 0.60
N ILE A 169 -6.15 -11.11 1.19
CA ILE A 169 -6.87 -10.08 0.43
C ILE A 169 -5.91 -9.25 -0.43
N LEU A 170 -4.76 -8.81 0.13
CA LEU A 170 -3.78 -8.00 -0.60
C LEU A 170 -3.15 -8.77 -1.76
N LEU A 171 -2.70 -10.02 -1.52
CA LEU A 171 -2.10 -10.88 -2.54
C LEU A 171 -3.11 -11.26 -3.62
N GLY A 172 -4.38 -11.46 -3.26
CA GLY A 172 -5.47 -11.68 -4.21
C GLY A 172 -5.75 -10.51 -5.16
N MET A 173 -5.16 -9.33 -4.92
CA MET A 173 -5.24 -8.17 -5.82
C MET A 173 -4.14 -8.13 -6.88
N VAL A 174 -3.17 -9.04 -6.83
CA VAL A 174 -2.15 -9.19 -7.89
C VAL A 174 -2.85 -9.55 -9.20
N SER A 175 -2.50 -8.89 -10.28
CA SER A 175 -3.06 -9.12 -11.60
C SER A 175 -2.07 -8.71 -12.69
N ALA A 176 -2.36 -9.06 -13.93
CA ALA A 176 -1.51 -8.74 -15.09
C ALA A 176 -1.10 -7.25 -15.21
N ASN A 177 -1.84 -6.35 -14.56
CA ASN A 177 -1.60 -4.92 -14.59
C ASN A 177 -1.41 -4.30 -13.20
N THR A 178 -1.26 -5.12 -12.15
CA THR A 178 -1.19 -4.64 -10.77
C THR A 178 0.04 -5.22 -10.07
N TYR A 179 0.77 -4.35 -9.38
CA TYR A 179 1.89 -4.68 -8.51
C TYR A 179 1.43 -4.61 -7.06
N VAL A 180 1.86 -5.53 -6.22
CA VAL A 180 1.68 -5.47 -4.77
C VAL A 180 3.05 -5.43 -4.11
N ILE A 181 3.36 -4.34 -3.41
CA ILE A 181 4.64 -4.15 -2.72
C ILE A 181 4.34 -3.92 -1.24
N ILE A 182 4.81 -4.80 -0.38
CA ILE A 182 4.56 -4.78 1.06
C ILE A 182 5.87 -4.49 1.79
N ALA A 183 5.94 -3.41 2.55
CA ALA A 183 7.02 -3.20 3.49
C ALA A 183 6.68 -3.93 4.79
N THR A 184 7.53 -4.85 5.23
CA THR A 184 7.31 -5.62 6.44
C THR A 184 8.60 -6.20 7.02
N HIS A 185 8.58 -6.53 8.31
CA HIS A 185 9.61 -7.32 8.96
C HIS A 185 9.08 -8.71 9.41
N ASP A 186 7.80 -9.01 9.14
CA ASP A 186 7.16 -10.24 9.56
C ASP A 186 7.45 -11.40 8.57
N PRO A 187 8.12 -12.49 9.02
CA PRO A 187 8.37 -13.68 8.20
C PRO A 187 7.10 -14.33 7.65
N LYS A 188 5.98 -14.26 8.38
CA LYS A 188 4.69 -14.82 7.95
C LYS A 188 4.12 -14.09 6.73
N VAL A 189 4.54 -12.86 6.50
CA VAL A 189 4.14 -12.05 5.35
C VAL A 189 5.09 -12.29 4.19
N TYR A 190 6.39 -12.08 4.39
CA TYR A 190 7.34 -12.13 3.26
C TYR A 190 7.61 -13.54 2.72
N SER A 191 7.30 -14.61 3.47
CA SER A 191 7.34 -15.98 2.94
C SER A 191 6.23 -16.29 1.93
N ARG A 192 5.26 -15.38 1.74
CA ARG A 192 4.07 -15.59 0.91
C ARG A 192 4.05 -14.78 -0.38
N VAL A 193 5.01 -13.90 -0.57
CA VAL A 193 5.16 -13.09 -1.78
C VAL A 193 6.04 -13.78 -2.81
N ASP A 194 5.97 -13.33 -4.06
CA ASP A 194 6.78 -13.92 -5.15
C ASP A 194 8.26 -13.55 -5.03
N GLU A 195 8.58 -12.33 -4.58
CA GLU A 195 9.96 -11.86 -4.44
C GLU A 195 10.18 -11.07 -3.15
N VAL A 196 11.31 -11.33 -2.50
CA VAL A 196 11.73 -10.63 -1.27
C VAL A 196 12.96 -9.77 -1.58
N ILE A 197 12.91 -8.51 -1.21
CA ILE A 197 13.98 -7.53 -1.41
C ILE A 197 14.43 -7.04 -0.04
N ASP A 198 15.64 -7.41 0.36
CA ASP A 198 16.26 -6.88 1.57
C ASP A 198 16.89 -5.52 1.26
N ILE A 199 16.28 -4.46 1.79
CA ILE A 199 16.74 -3.09 1.53
C ILE A 199 18.06 -2.75 2.24
N THR A 200 18.55 -3.59 3.15
CA THR A 200 19.85 -3.41 3.79
C THR A 200 21.01 -3.87 2.92
N GLN A 201 20.71 -4.57 1.82
CA GLN A 201 21.67 -5.07 0.86
C GLN A 201 21.73 -4.25 -0.44
N LEU A 202 20.99 -3.14 -0.49
CA LEU A 202 20.87 -2.25 -1.65
C LEU A 202 21.89 -1.11 -1.58
#